data_edf291a764107d057e57d135fb948e33
#
_entry.id   edf291a764107d057e57d135fb948e33
#
_cell.length_a   1.000
_cell.length_b   1.000
_cell.length_c   1.000
_cell.angle_alpha   90.00
_cell.angle_beta   90.00
_cell.angle_gamma   90.00
#
_symmetry.space_group_name_H-M   'P 1'
#
loop_
_entity.id
_entity.type
_entity.pdbx_description
1 polymer ?
#
loop_
_entity_poly.entity_id
_entity_poly.type
_entity_poly.pdbx_seq_one_letter_code
_entity_poly.pdbx_strand_id
1 'polypeptide(L)'
;QYNNDPAKASAAMRRSVRWRETYAFLPRARLRAFEDVVFVHGKRRAHTGGVHLVLRLSEVHRIQSELGYDAVVAAIVSHVEQQWLKLGVAGRPGPGDHPGWKLRGRLVALVDCRGVTPGTFPASLVATTLVTLDSNYPELAAEVHVVNVWWLVKRFLTTLLEATSHSTRRRVRIY
;
A
#
# COMPACT_ATOMS: atom_id res chain seq x y z
N GLN A 1 -14.91 -9.10 -0.87
CA GLN A 1 -14.94 -8.51 -2.22
C GLN A 1 -15.56 -9.46 -3.26
N TYR A 2 -15.41 -10.75 -3.08
CA TYR A 2 -15.89 -11.77 -4.05
C TYR A 2 -17.12 -12.53 -3.58
N ASN A 3 -17.79 -12.09 -2.50
CA ASN A 3 -19.06 -12.64 -1.96
C ASN A 3 -19.13 -14.17 -2.02
N ASN A 4 -18.06 -14.86 -1.62
CA ASN A 4 -17.94 -16.32 -1.68
C ASN A 4 -18.08 -16.92 -3.09
N ASP A 5 -17.81 -16.16 -4.15
CA ASP A 5 -17.76 -16.65 -5.53
C ASP A 5 -16.34 -17.13 -5.89
N PRO A 6 -16.05 -18.42 -5.85
CA PRO A 6 -14.71 -18.96 -6.07
C PRO A 6 -14.23 -18.74 -7.52
N ALA A 7 -15.15 -18.62 -8.49
CA ALA A 7 -14.78 -18.39 -9.87
C ALA A 7 -14.26 -16.95 -10.06
N LYS A 8 -14.93 -15.96 -9.47
CA LYS A 8 -14.48 -14.55 -9.48
C LYS A 8 -13.16 -14.39 -8.71
N ALA A 9 -13.01 -15.04 -7.57
CA ALA A 9 -11.77 -15.02 -6.79
C ALA A 9 -10.60 -15.59 -7.61
N SER A 10 -10.79 -16.75 -8.24
CA SER A 10 -9.80 -17.39 -9.10
C SER A 10 -9.43 -16.54 -10.31
N ALA A 11 -10.41 -15.91 -10.96
CA ALA A 11 -10.15 -15.00 -12.08
C ALA A 11 -9.35 -13.76 -11.67
N ALA A 12 -9.65 -13.18 -10.51
CA ALA A 12 -8.90 -12.05 -9.97
C ALA A 12 -7.46 -12.44 -9.61
N MET A 13 -7.27 -13.61 -9.02
CA MET A 13 -5.94 -14.14 -8.71
C MET A 13 -5.10 -14.33 -9.98
N ARG A 14 -5.67 -14.95 -11.03
CA ARG A 14 -4.98 -15.11 -12.32
C ARG A 14 -4.59 -13.76 -12.95
N ARG A 15 -5.48 -12.75 -12.88
CA ARG A 15 -5.14 -11.39 -13.37
C ARG A 15 -3.97 -10.79 -12.59
N SER A 16 -3.99 -10.90 -11.27
CA SER A 16 -2.93 -10.39 -10.40
C SER A 16 -1.59 -11.08 -10.66
N VAL A 17 -1.57 -12.40 -10.91
CA VAL A 17 -0.35 -13.14 -11.27
C VAL A 17 0.20 -12.65 -12.61
N ARG A 18 -0.64 -12.61 -13.68
CA ARG A 18 -0.22 -12.13 -15.00
C ARG A 18 0.30 -10.70 -14.96
N TRP A 19 -0.36 -9.83 -14.19
CA TRP A 19 0.10 -8.45 -14.02
C TRP A 19 1.50 -8.41 -13.37
N ARG A 20 1.77 -9.24 -12.36
CA ARG A 20 3.10 -9.31 -11.73
C ARG A 20 4.18 -9.76 -12.69
N GLU A 21 3.88 -10.66 -13.61
CA GLU A 21 4.83 -11.15 -14.63
C GLU A 21 5.24 -10.06 -15.62
N THR A 22 4.38 -9.07 -15.85
CA THR A 22 4.60 -7.99 -16.81
C THR A 22 4.99 -6.66 -16.18
N TYR A 23 4.75 -6.49 -14.88
CA TYR A 23 5.02 -5.23 -14.19
C TYR A 23 6.54 -5.03 -13.97
N ALA A 24 7.04 -3.86 -14.34
CA ALA A 24 8.45 -3.50 -14.21
C ALA A 24 8.80 -3.09 -12.76
N PHE A 25 8.95 -4.08 -11.88
CA PHE A 25 9.37 -3.81 -10.51
C PHE A 25 10.79 -3.24 -10.45
N LEU A 26 10.99 -2.25 -9.59
CA LEU A 26 12.32 -1.69 -9.36
C LEU A 26 13.19 -2.65 -8.53
N PRO A 27 14.44 -2.88 -8.93
CA PRO A 27 15.37 -3.67 -8.14
C PRO A 27 15.69 -2.94 -6.82
N ARG A 28 16.00 -3.70 -5.77
CA ARG A 28 16.25 -3.18 -4.43
C ARG A 28 17.29 -2.05 -4.38
N ALA A 29 18.32 -2.11 -5.23
CA ALA A 29 19.34 -1.07 -5.31
C ALA A 29 18.76 0.29 -5.73
N ARG A 30 17.79 0.30 -6.64
CA ARG A 30 17.11 1.52 -7.09
C ARG A 30 16.10 2.06 -6.06
N LEU A 31 15.54 1.22 -5.22
CA LEU A 31 14.57 1.67 -4.21
C LEU A 31 15.17 2.61 -3.16
N ARG A 32 16.50 2.60 -2.99
CA ARG A 32 17.20 3.52 -2.08
C ARG A 32 16.99 5.00 -2.45
N ALA A 33 16.85 5.31 -3.73
CA ALA A 33 16.57 6.69 -4.17
C ALA A 33 15.19 7.22 -3.72
N PHE A 34 14.32 6.34 -3.24
CA PHE A 34 12.95 6.66 -2.83
C PHE A 34 12.74 6.55 -1.30
N GLU A 35 13.80 6.33 -0.51
CA GLU A 35 13.68 6.12 0.94
C GLU A 35 13.10 7.35 1.68
N ASP A 36 13.24 8.55 1.11
CA ASP A 36 12.58 9.74 1.64
C ASP A 36 11.06 9.72 1.45
N VAL A 37 10.57 9.11 0.38
CA VAL A 37 9.13 9.01 0.04
C VAL A 37 8.50 7.78 0.64
N VAL A 38 9.15 6.61 0.45
CA VAL A 38 8.59 5.31 0.87
C VAL A 38 9.66 4.43 1.48
N PHE A 39 9.39 3.91 2.67
CA PHE A 39 10.30 3.00 3.35
C PHE A 39 9.55 2.02 4.25
N VAL A 40 10.23 0.94 4.59
CA VAL A 40 9.72 -0.06 5.52
C VAL A 40 10.33 0.19 6.89
N HIS A 41 9.50 0.46 7.89
CA HIS A 41 9.96 0.60 9.26
C HIS A 41 10.32 -0.77 9.85
N GLY A 42 11.59 -0.94 10.20
CA GLY A 42 12.30 -2.22 10.32
C GLY A 42 11.96 -3.14 11.49
N LYS A 43 10.98 -2.84 12.34
CA LYS A 43 10.67 -3.76 13.46
C LYS A 43 9.21 -4.18 13.40
N ARG A 44 8.98 -5.49 13.24
CA ARG A 44 7.68 -6.10 13.46
C ARG A 44 7.21 -5.75 14.88
N ARG A 45 6.03 -5.17 15.02
CA ARG A 45 5.42 -5.06 16.35
C ARG A 45 5.13 -6.47 16.85
N ALA A 46 5.58 -6.78 18.06
CA ALA A 46 5.41 -8.09 18.69
C ALA A 46 3.94 -8.56 18.74
N HIS A 47 2.97 -7.63 18.74
CA HIS A 47 1.56 -7.93 18.88
C HIS A 47 0.79 -8.15 17.57
N THR A 48 1.25 -7.61 16.44
CA THR A 48 0.53 -7.72 15.17
C THR A 48 1.28 -8.51 14.11
N GLY A 49 2.59 -8.71 14.26
CA GLY A 49 3.42 -9.34 13.25
C GLY A 49 3.42 -8.64 11.89
N GLY A 50 2.79 -7.47 11.79
CA GLY A 50 2.65 -6.70 10.57
C GLY A 50 3.91 -5.90 10.24
N VAL A 51 4.13 -5.67 8.95
CA VAL A 51 5.18 -4.80 8.44
C VAL A 51 4.60 -3.40 8.28
N HIS A 52 5.32 -2.38 8.75
CA HIS A 52 4.93 -0.99 8.59
C HIS A 52 5.57 -0.40 7.33
N LEU A 53 4.74 -0.01 6.36
CA LEU A 53 5.15 0.79 5.21
C LEU A 53 4.82 2.24 5.51
N VAL A 54 5.81 3.11 5.44
CA VAL A 54 5.64 4.55 5.63
C VAL A 54 5.73 5.25 4.28
N LEU A 55 4.77 6.11 3.97
CA LEU A 55 4.73 6.94 2.79
C LEU A 55 4.64 8.41 3.22
N ARG A 56 5.64 9.23 2.85
CA ARG A 56 5.67 10.68 3.09
C ARG A 56 5.25 11.42 1.83
N LEU A 57 4.06 11.98 1.84
CA LEU A 57 3.53 12.68 0.66
C LEU A 57 4.21 14.03 0.40
N SER A 58 4.81 14.68 1.42
CA SER A 58 5.57 15.92 1.24
C SER A 58 6.77 15.76 0.30
N GLU A 59 7.42 14.59 0.34
CA GLU A 59 8.63 14.34 -0.46
C GLU A 59 8.30 13.92 -1.90
N VAL A 60 7.05 13.53 -2.16
CA VAL A 60 6.63 13.05 -3.48
C VAL A 60 6.90 14.08 -4.56
N HIS A 61 6.58 15.35 -4.31
CA HIS A 61 6.72 16.41 -5.32
C HIS A 61 8.18 16.59 -5.75
N ARG A 62 9.12 16.61 -4.80
CA ARG A 62 10.56 16.71 -5.07
C ARG A 62 11.06 15.51 -5.86
N ILE A 63 10.79 14.31 -5.37
CA ILE A 63 11.26 13.08 -6.03
C ILE A 63 10.60 12.89 -7.41
N GLN A 64 9.33 13.26 -7.55
CA GLN A 64 8.63 13.21 -8.83
C GLN A 64 9.24 14.14 -9.87
N SER A 65 9.69 15.34 -9.49
CA SER A 65 10.37 16.27 -10.40
C SER A 65 11.75 15.76 -10.83
N GLU A 66 12.44 15.01 -9.99
CA GLU A 66 13.77 14.46 -10.26
C GLU A 66 13.73 13.14 -11.07
N LEU A 67 12.84 12.23 -10.70
CA LEU A 67 12.83 10.84 -11.19
C LEU A 67 11.59 10.48 -12.02
N GLY A 68 10.60 11.35 -12.08
CA GLY A 68 9.37 11.14 -12.81
C GLY A 68 8.25 10.47 -12.01
N TYR A 69 7.03 10.68 -12.48
CA TYR A 69 5.81 10.17 -11.85
C TYR A 69 5.78 8.65 -11.77
N ASP A 70 6.01 7.97 -12.91
CA ASP A 70 5.92 6.51 -13.00
C ASP A 70 6.95 5.83 -12.12
N ALA A 71 8.12 6.43 -11.95
CA ALA A 71 9.18 5.91 -11.07
C ALA A 71 8.75 5.92 -9.60
N VAL A 72 8.03 6.95 -9.14
CA VAL A 72 7.51 7.01 -7.77
C VAL A 72 6.43 5.93 -7.55
N VAL A 73 5.49 5.79 -8.50
CA VAL A 73 4.48 4.72 -8.44
C VAL A 73 5.15 3.34 -8.42
N ALA A 74 6.10 3.12 -9.31
CA ALA A 74 6.84 1.86 -9.38
C ALA A 74 7.62 1.57 -8.10
N ALA A 75 8.18 2.59 -7.44
CA ALA A 75 8.87 2.44 -6.16
C ALA A 75 7.92 1.99 -5.05
N ILE A 76 6.75 2.64 -4.91
CA ILE A 76 5.75 2.28 -3.90
C ILE A 76 5.28 0.83 -4.13
N VAL A 77 4.92 0.49 -5.36
CA VAL A 77 4.44 -0.85 -5.73
C VAL A 77 5.54 -1.90 -5.51
N SER A 78 6.80 -1.59 -5.83
CA SER A 78 7.93 -2.51 -5.62
C SER A 78 8.22 -2.74 -4.14
N HIS A 79 8.09 -1.72 -3.28
CA HIS A 79 8.18 -1.91 -1.83
C HIS A 79 7.05 -2.83 -1.32
N VAL A 80 5.83 -2.64 -1.81
CA VAL A 80 4.69 -3.50 -1.49
C VAL A 80 4.94 -4.93 -1.93
N GLU A 81 5.41 -5.16 -3.16
CA GLU A 81 5.73 -6.51 -3.68
C GLU A 81 6.80 -7.20 -2.84
N GLN A 82 7.88 -6.51 -2.47
CA GLN A 82 8.92 -7.08 -1.61
C GLN A 82 8.36 -7.51 -0.24
N GLN A 83 7.42 -6.74 0.31
CA GLN A 83 6.79 -7.14 1.56
C GLN A 83 5.80 -8.29 1.36
N TRP A 84 5.03 -8.27 0.27
CA TRP A 84 4.13 -9.37 -0.10
C TRP A 84 4.87 -10.70 -0.19
N LEU A 85 5.99 -10.74 -0.90
CA LEU A 85 6.82 -11.94 -1.03
C LEU A 85 7.34 -12.43 0.33
N LYS A 86 7.84 -11.53 1.18
CA LYS A 86 8.32 -11.88 2.53
C LYS A 86 7.18 -12.40 3.42
N LEU A 87 6.01 -11.79 3.33
CA LEU A 87 4.85 -12.14 4.14
C LEU A 87 4.23 -13.47 3.67
N GLY A 88 4.20 -13.74 2.36
CA GLY A 88 3.73 -15.00 1.78
C GLY A 88 4.58 -16.20 2.22
N VAL A 89 5.87 -16.00 2.39
CA VAL A 89 6.79 -17.03 2.92
C VAL A 89 6.61 -17.23 4.44
N ALA A 90 6.35 -16.13 5.17
CA ALA A 90 6.19 -16.16 6.63
C ALA A 90 4.75 -16.51 7.09
N GLY A 91 3.78 -16.45 6.18
CA GLY A 91 2.34 -16.50 6.51
C GLY A 91 1.72 -17.89 6.57
N ARG A 92 2.50 -18.97 6.52
CA ARG A 92 1.95 -20.31 6.79
C ARG A 92 1.73 -20.43 8.31
N PRO A 93 0.48 -20.68 8.76
CA PRO A 93 0.22 -20.91 10.18
C PRO A 93 1.00 -22.13 10.65
N GLY A 94 1.84 -21.95 11.67
CA GLY A 94 2.47 -23.07 12.37
C GLY A 94 1.51 -23.72 13.35
N PRO A 95 1.73 -25.00 13.70
CA PRO A 95 0.98 -25.64 14.78
C PRO A 95 1.24 -24.84 16.08
N GLY A 96 0.17 -24.31 16.70
CA GLY A 96 0.24 -23.51 17.93
C GLY A 96 0.15 -21.98 17.74
N ASP A 97 -0.11 -21.49 16.54
CA ASP A 97 -0.27 -20.07 16.30
C ASP A 97 -1.54 -19.50 16.97
N HIS A 98 -1.34 -18.43 17.76
CA HIS A 98 -2.38 -17.70 18.49
C HIS A 98 -3.43 -17.09 17.53
N PRO A 99 -4.70 -16.82 17.99
CA PRO A 99 -5.75 -16.17 17.17
C PRO A 99 -5.34 -14.84 16.52
N GLY A 100 -4.27 -14.19 16.97
CA GLY A 100 -3.65 -13.01 16.34
C GLY A 100 -2.96 -13.28 14.99
N TRP A 101 -2.84 -14.51 14.53
CA TRP A 101 -2.22 -14.88 13.25
C TRP A 101 -2.89 -14.21 12.03
N LYS A 102 -4.19 -13.84 12.14
CA LYS A 102 -4.93 -13.14 11.08
C LYS A 102 -4.28 -11.82 10.64
N LEU A 103 -3.45 -11.22 11.48
CA LEU A 103 -2.68 -10.01 11.16
C LEU A 103 -1.22 -10.31 10.80
N ARG A 104 -0.75 -11.55 11.04
CA ARG A 104 0.57 -11.98 10.59
C ARG A 104 0.55 -12.05 9.06
N GLY A 105 1.47 -11.35 8.45
CA GLY A 105 1.53 -11.32 7.00
C GLY A 105 0.72 -10.20 6.35
N ARG A 106 0.20 -9.23 7.11
CA ARG A 106 -0.46 -8.06 6.55
C ARG A 106 0.37 -6.79 6.73
N LEU A 107 0.20 -5.88 5.77
CA LEU A 107 0.83 -4.58 5.76
C LEU A 107 0.01 -3.59 6.59
N VAL A 108 0.68 -2.79 7.42
CA VAL A 108 0.11 -1.57 8.00
C VAL A 108 0.76 -0.40 7.28
N ALA A 109 -0.02 0.38 6.55
CA ALA A 109 0.49 1.56 5.86
C ALA A 109 0.27 2.81 6.72
N LEU A 110 1.31 3.63 6.84
CA LEU A 110 1.24 4.97 7.41
C LEU A 110 1.52 5.98 6.31
N VAL A 111 0.53 6.79 5.98
CA VAL A 111 0.63 7.86 4.99
C VAL A 111 0.72 9.19 5.73
N ASP A 112 1.90 9.80 5.73
CA ASP A 112 2.15 11.09 6.38
C ASP A 112 1.91 12.22 5.37
N CYS A 113 0.90 13.05 5.64
CA CYS A 113 0.52 14.21 4.84
C CYS A 113 1.07 15.53 5.42
N ARG A 114 2.02 15.48 6.33
CA ARG A 114 2.60 16.68 6.94
C ARG A 114 3.15 17.61 5.87
N GLY A 115 2.76 18.89 5.90
CA GLY A 115 3.20 19.91 4.94
C GLY A 115 2.51 19.81 3.57
N VAL A 116 1.63 18.86 3.35
CA VAL A 116 0.85 18.74 2.10
C VAL A 116 -0.33 19.70 2.14
N THR A 117 -0.40 20.54 1.12
CA THR A 117 -1.51 21.46 0.87
C THR A 117 -2.36 20.98 -0.31
N PRO A 118 -3.56 21.52 -0.57
CA PRO A 118 -4.34 21.16 -1.76
C PRO A 118 -3.58 21.34 -3.07
N GLY A 119 -2.73 22.36 -3.16
CA GLY A 119 -1.93 22.65 -4.36
C GLY A 119 -0.74 21.68 -4.56
N THR A 120 -0.25 21.06 -3.47
CA THR A 120 0.87 20.12 -3.52
C THR A 120 0.44 18.66 -3.33
N PHE A 121 -0.86 18.41 -3.14
CA PHE A 121 -1.37 17.06 -2.96
C PHE A 121 -1.24 16.25 -4.25
N PRO A 122 -0.48 15.12 -4.26
CA PRO A 122 -0.23 14.34 -5.46
C PRO A 122 -1.42 13.42 -5.79
N ALA A 123 -2.56 14.01 -6.16
CA ALA A 123 -3.84 13.33 -6.35
C ALA A 123 -3.78 12.15 -7.32
N SER A 124 -3.16 12.37 -8.49
CA SER A 124 -3.03 11.34 -9.52
C SER A 124 -2.18 10.17 -9.03
N LEU A 125 -1.09 10.44 -8.34
CA LEU A 125 -0.21 9.41 -7.78
C LEU A 125 -0.95 8.58 -6.73
N VAL A 126 -1.68 9.22 -5.83
CA VAL A 126 -2.47 8.53 -4.80
C VAL A 126 -3.55 7.68 -5.45
N ALA A 127 -4.29 8.22 -6.44
CA ALA A 127 -5.32 7.48 -7.15
C ALA A 127 -4.75 6.27 -7.90
N THR A 128 -3.69 6.46 -8.70
CA THR A 128 -3.04 5.37 -9.44
C THR A 128 -2.51 4.29 -8.50
N THR A 129 -1.85 4.68 -7.42
CA THR A 129 -1.33 3.74 -6.42
C THR A 129 -2.45 2.95 -5.76
N LEU A 130 -3.53 3.62 -5.33
CA LEU A 130 -4.69 2.96 -4.71
C LEU A 130 -5.33 1.94 -5.65
N VAL A 131 -5.60 2.32 -6.90
CA VAL A 131 -6.21 1.43 -7.92
C VAL A 131 -5.29 0.23 -8.19
N THR A 132 -3.99 0.47 -8.36
CA THR A 132 -3.01 -0.59 -8.61
C THR A 132 -2.94 -1.57 -7.45
N LEU A 133 -2.89 -1.07 -6.22
CA LEU A 133 -2.80 -1.92 -5.03
C LEU A 133 -4.11 -2.66 -4.75
N ASP A 134 -5.27 -1.99 -4.87
CA ASP A 134 -6.58 -2.62 -4.64
C ASP A 134 -6.86 -3.75 -5.65
N SER A 135 -6.42 -3.56 -6.91
CA SER A 135 -6.63 -4.54 -7.98
C SER A 135 -5.70 -5.76 -7.88
N ASN A 136 -4.46 -5.57 -7.45
CA ASN A 136 -3.41 -6.59 -7.57
C ASN A 136 -2.96 -7.19 -6.24
N TYR A 137 -3.30 -6.56 -5.11
CA TYR A 137 -2.95 -7.02 -3.77
C TYR A 137 -4.19 -7.09 -2.86
N PRO A 138 -5.18 -7.92 -3.18
CA PRO A 138 -6.38 -8.04 -2.37
C PRO A 138 -6.01 -8.43 -0.94
N GLU A 139 -6.58 -7.71 0.03
CA GLU A 139 -6.41 -7.97 1.46
C GLU A 139 -4.99 -7.85 2.03
N LEU A 140 -4.03 -7.32 1.27
CA LEU A 140 -2.66 -7.12 1.75
C LEU A 140 -2.60 -6.16 2.94
N ALA A 141 -3.25 -5.02 2.86
CA ALA A 141 -3.28 -4.06 3.94
C ALA A 141 -4.23 -4.51 5.05
N ALA A 142 -3.73 -4.61 6.27
CA ALA A 142 -4.56 -4.75 7.45
C ALA A 142 -5.24 -3.42 7.77
N GLU A 143 -4.43 -2.36 7.79
CA GLU A 143 -4.86 -1.00 8.11
C GLU A 143 -4.03 0.00 7.29
N VAL A 144 -4.65 1.13 6.95
CA VAL A 144 -4.00 2.28 6.34
C VAL A 144 -4.33 3.51 7.19
N HIS A 145 -3.32 4.08 7.81
CA HIS A 145 -3.45 5.29 8.63
C HIS A 145 -2.94 6.49 7.84
N VAL A 146 -3.81 7.43 7.56
CA VAL A 146 -3.47 8.71 6.93
C VAL A 146 -3.46 9.76 8.02
N VAL A 147 -2.29 10.36 8.26
CA VAL A 147 -2.07 11.27 9.38
C VAL A 147 -1.62 12.65 8.91
N ASN A 148 -1.76 13.64 9.79
CA ASN A 148 -1.39 15.04 9.53
C ASN A 148 -2.10 15.63 8.31
N VAL A 149 -3.36 15.27 8.13
CA VAL A 149 -4.12 15.63 6.93
C VAL A 149 -4.79 16.99 7.12
N TRP A 150 -4.53 17.93 6.22
CA TRP A 150 -5.27 19.18 6.17
C TRP A 150 -6.72 18.92 5.72
N TRP A 151 -7.68 19.67 6.25
CA TRP A 151 -9.12 19.41 6.09
C TRP A 151 -9.59 19.31 4.63
N LEU A 152 -9.08 20.15 3.71
CA LEU A 152 -9.40 20.06 2.28
C LEU A 152 -8.85 18.79 1.63
N VAL A 153 -7.63 18.38 1.99
CA VAL A 153 -7.02 17.15 1.51
C VAL A 153 -7.81 15.95 2.06
N LYS A 154 -8.28 16.02 3.30
CA LYS A 154 -9.14 14.99 3.90
C LYS A 154 -10.42 14.79 3.09
N ARG A 155 -11.10 15.88 2.71
CA ARG A 155 -12.31 15.82 1.88
C ARG A 155 -12.04 15.15 0.53
N PHE A 156 -10.94 15.53 -0.11
CA PHE A 156 -10.54 14.96 -1.39
C PHE A 156 -10.20 13.46 -1.27
N LEU A 157 -9.44 13.06 -0.26
CA LEU A 157 -9.12 11.65 0.01
C LEU A 157 -10.39 10.84 0.25
N THR A 158 -11.36 11.37 0.97
CA THR A 158 -12.65 10.70 1.21
C THR A 158 -13.36 10.41 -0.11
N THR A 159 -13.42 11.38 -1.03
CA THR A 159 -14.00 11.19 -2.37
C THR A 159 -13.23 10.14 -3.19
N LEU A 160 -11.89 10.16 -3.16
CA LEU A 160 -11.09 9.12 -3.83
C LEU A 160 -11.37 7.72 -3.28
N LEU A 161 -11.56 7.61 -1.98
CA LEU A 161 -11.86 6.33 -1.33
C LEU A 161 -13.23 5.78 -1.74
N GLU A 162 -14.18 6.62 -2.13
CA GLU A 162 -15.49 6.17 -2.65
C GLU A 162 -15.35 5.35 -3.95
N ALA A 163 -14.30 5.61 -4.73
CA ALA A 163 -13.99 4.86 -5.95
C ALA A 163 -13.28 3.52 -5.68
N THR A 164 -12.87 3.26 -4.44
CA THR A 164 -12.19 1.99 -4.09
C THR A 164 -13.19 0.93 -3.61
N SER A 165 -12.69 -0.31 -3.48
CA SER A 165 -13.51 -1.40 -2.95
C SER A 165 -13.97 -1.12 -1.51
N HIS A 166 -15.13 -1.65 -1.14
CA HIS A 166 -15.67 -1.54 0.23
C HIS A 166 -14.68 -2.10 1.27
N SER A 167 -13.94 -3.15 0.92
CA SER A 167 -12.90 -3.75 1.75
C SER A 167 -11.77 -2.76 2.05
N THR A 168 -11.30 -2.03 1.04
CA THR A 168 -10.23 -1.02 1.16
C THR A 168 -10.70 0.17 2.00
N ARG A 169 -11.90 0.71 1.73
CA ARG A 169 -12.48 1.81 2.52
C ARG A 169 -12.54 1.54 4.01
N ARG A 170 -12.94 0.34 4.41
CA ARG A 170 -13.05 -0.05 5.84
C ARG A 170 -11.71 -0.11 6.56
N ARG A 171 -10.60 -0.20 5.84
CA ARG A 171 -9.24 -0.30 6.39
C ARG A 171 -8.53 1.04 6.45
N VAL A 172 -9.01 2.05 5.73
CA VAL A 172 -8.40 3.40 5.71
C VAL A 172 -9.00 4.24 6.83
N ARG A 173 -8.13 4.81 7.64
CA ARG A 173 -8.47 5.76 8.72
C ARG A 173 -7.73 7.07 8.48
N ILE A 174 -8.48 8.18 8.45
CA ILE A 174 -7.94 9.52 8.19
C ILE A 174 -8.09 10.36 9.47
N TYR A 175 -6.96 10.84 9.99
CA TYR A 175 -6.86 11.60 11.22
C TYR A 175 -6.57 13.07 10.97
#